data_908c143290f5cc6a2c4237d5101a482e
#
_entry.id   908c143290f5cc6a2c4237d5101a482e
#
_cell.length_a   1.000
_cell.length_b   1.000
_cell.length_c   1.000
_cell.angle_alpha   90.00
_cell.angle_beta   90.00
_cell.angle_gamma   90.00
#
_symmetry.space_group_name_H-M   'P 1'
#
loop_
_entity.id
_entity.type
_entity.pdbx_description
1 polymer ?
#
loop_
_entity_poly.entity_id
_entity_poly.type
_entity_poly.pdbx_seq_one_letter_code
_entity_poly.pdbx_strand_id
1 'polypeptide(L)'
;MDKTTEVIYNEALLKFKTISERLVEIANLMQRGEIIVAKEELDRLYIESVHTETKKCGSRLARMMEHILKLAYCDDYNEILRNGRIWKNDAIKQREEVRNLVQWKNKHQETNIINNINDLLSETYERAIRYYNIAMKDNHSLALYEERIPLICIWKLEDLLDKEIIDLVEMLPNQTGYYPKYVKEQLDAREKKLNAAKVLGTSSDDI
;
A
#
# COMPACT_ATOMS: atom_id res chain seq x y z
N MET A 1 22.37 39.60 14.91
CA MET A 1 21.45 38.42 15.02
C MET A 1 22.22 37.34 15.75
N ASP A 2 21.61 36.74 16.76
CA ASP A 2 22.24 35.65 17.50
C ASP A 2 22.33 34.42 16.56
N LYS A 3 23.43 33.67 16.63
CA LYS A 3 23.66 32.47 15.81
C LYS A 3 22.47 31.47 15.86
N THR A 4 21.79 31.39 17.00
CA THR A 4 20.61 30.55 17.19
C THR A 4 19.42 31.01 16.34
N THR A 5 19.19 32.33 16.26
CA THR A 5 18.11 32.92 15.46
C THR A 5 18.35 32.76 13.95
N GLU A 6 19.62 32.83 13.53
CA GLU A 6 20.03 32.64 12.15
C GLU A 6 19.89 31.20 11.68
N VAL A 7 20.19 30.21 12.56
CA VAL A 7 19.95 28.78 12.29
C VAL A 7 18.46 28.49 12.16
N ILE A 8 17.61 28.98 13.07
CA ILE A 8 16.16 28.77 13.02
C ILE A 8 15.54 29.41 11.77
N TYR A 9 16.00 30.61 11.40
CA TYR A 9 15.51 31.29 10.19
C TYR A 9 15.91 30.55 8.91
N ASN A 10 17.13 30.03 8.85
CA ASN A 10 17.60 29.23 7.73
C ASN A 10 16.88 27.87 7.63
N GLU A 11 16.62 27.19 8.74
CA GLU A 11 15.80 25.97 8.74
C GLU A 11 14.34 26.23 8.30
N ALA A 12 13.76 27.36 8.66
CA ALA A 12 12.41 27.74 8.20
C ALA A 12 12.36 28.04 6.70
N LEU A 13 13.39 28.71 6.15
CA LEU A 13 13.50 28.98 4.71
C LEU A 13 13.71 27.71 3.89
N LEU A 14 14.48 26.74 4.40
CA LEU A 14 14.73 25.47 3.73
C LEU A 14 13.45 24.63 3.56
N LYS A 15 12.47 24.75 4.46
CA LYS A 15 11.18 24.05 4.36
C LYS A 15 10.33 24.45 3.15
N PHE A 16 10.59 25.61 2.55
CA PHE A 16 9.84 26.11 1.39
C PHE A 16 10.56 25.96 0.06
N LYS A 17 11.83 25.51 0.06
CA LYS A 17 12.59 25.27 -1.17
C LYS A 17 12.21 23.92 -1.77
N THR A 18 12.07 23.89 -3.09
CA THR A 18 11.91 22.65 -3.84
C THR A 18 13.20 21.81 -3.77
N ILE A 19 13.08 20.51 -4.01
CA ILE A 19 14.26 19.61 -4.08
C ILE A 19 15.30 20.14 -5.07
N SER A 20 14.85 20.65 -6.23
CA SER A 20 15.74 21.21 -7.25
C SER A 20 16.51 22.43 -6.76
N GLU A 21 15.86 23.34 -6.05
CA GLU A 21 16.53 24.51 -5.46
C GLU A 21 17.55 24.13 -4.39
N ARG A 22 17.23 23.13 -3.57
CA ARG A 22 18.15 22.61 -2.54
C ARG A 22 19.37 21.92 -3.17
N LEU A 23 19.20 21.16 -4.26
CA LEU A 23 20.30 20.55 -4.99
C LEU A 23 21.24 21.59 -5.62
N VAL A 24 20.69 22.68 -6.16
CA VAL A 24 21.49 23.81 -6.65
C VAL A 24 22.30 24.45 -5.51
N GLU A 25 21.71 24.61 -4.34
CA GLU A 25 22.40 25.17 -3.16
C GLU A 25 23.52 24.24 -2.68
N ILE A 26 23.30 22.94 -2.63
CA ILE A 26 24.33 21.95 -2.31
C ILE A 26 25.48 22.04 -3.31
N ALA A 27 25.23 22.15 -4.60
CA ALA A 27 26.26 22.33 -5.63
C ALA A 27 27.05 23.62 -5.40
N ASN A 28 26.39 24.72 -5.06
CA ASN A 28 27.06 25.99 -4.74
C ASN A 28 27.93 25.90 -3.48
N LEU A 29 27.46 25.19 -2.43
CA LEU A 29 28.26 24.92 -1.22
C LEU A 29 29.52 24.11 -1.55
N MET A 30 29.41 23.09 -2.39
CA MET A 30 30.54 22.29 -2.85
C MET A 30 31.56 23.14 -3.63
N GLN A 31 31.10 24.02 -4.53
CA GLN A 31 31.96 24.92 -5.31
C GLN A 31 32.71 25.91 -4.41
N ARG A 32 32.11 26.34 -3.29
CA ARG A 32 32.75 27.21 -2.31
C ARG A 32 33.70 26.48 -1.35
N GLY A 33 33.81 25.16 -1.45
CA GLY A 33 34.63 24.34 -0.56
C GLY A 33 33.97 24.03 0.79
N GLU A 34 32.66 24.34 0.96
CA GLU A 34 31.88 24.10 2.19
C GLU A 34 31.35 22.66 2.22
N ILE A 35 32.27 21.69 2.09
CA ILE A 35 31.98 20.29 1.85
C ILE A 35 31.17 19.65 2.99
N ILE A 36 31.45 20.00 4.25
CA ILE A 36 30.74 19.44 5.42
C ILE A 36 29.29 19.87 5.40
N VAL A 37 29.01 21.16 5.17
CA VAL A 37 27.66 21.71 5.13
C VAL A 37 26.88 21.13 3.95
N ALA A 38 27.51 21.00 2.78
CA ALA A 38 26.90 20.37 1.61
C ALA A 38 26.51 18.92 1.87
N LYS A 39 27.34 18.15 2.58
CA LYS A 39 27.07 16.77 2.96
C LYS A 39 25.89 16.68 3.92
N GLU A 40 25.86 17.51 4.97
CA GLU A 40 24.75 17.52 5.93
C GLU A 40 23.42 17.83 5.24
N GLU A 41 23.39 18.76 4.31
CA GLU A 41 22.18 19.10 3.57
C GLU A 41 21.75 17.98 2.62
N LEU A 42 22.70 17.30 1.99
CA LEU A 42 22.41 16.12 1.17
C LEU A 42 21.84 14.97 2.00
N ASP A 43 22.38 14.72 3.20
CA ASP A 43 21.89 13.70 4.12
C ASP A 43 20.45 14.03 4.59
N ARG A 44 20.14 15.30 4.87
CA ARG A 44 18.77 15.74 5.18
C ARG A 44 17.80 15.48 4.04
N LEU A 45 18.16 15.87 2.80
CA LEU A 45 17.33 15.59 1.61
C LEU A 45 17.08 14.10 1.43
N TYR A 46 18.09 13.28 1.65
CA TYR A 46 17.97 11.84 1.56
C TYR A 46 16.96 11.30 2.59
N ILE A 47 17.09 11.69 3.86
CA ILE A 47 16.18 11.26 4.94
C ILE A 47 14.73 11.69 4.64
N GLU A 48 14.52 12.94 4.20
CA GLU A 48 13.21 13.45 3.84
C GLU A 48 12.59 12.69 2.66
N SER A 49 13.39 12.34 1.66
CA SER A 49 12.95 11.54 0.50
C SER A 49 12.50 10.16 0.94
N VAL A 50 13.30 9.44 1.73
CA VAL A 50 12.95 8.11 2.27
C VAL A 50 11.66 8.19 3.08
N HIS A 51 11.52 9.18 3.97
CA HIS A 51 10.33 9.36 4.79
C HIS A 51 9.08 9.63 3.96
N THR A 52 9.18 10.47 2.93
CA THR A 52 8.08 10.79 2.02
C THR A 52 7.60 9.55 1.27
N GLU A 53 8.53 8.76 0.72
CA GLU A 53 8.20 7.54 0.01
C GLU A 53 7.64 6.46 0.96
N THR A 54 8.17 6.32 2.16
CA THR A 54 7.63 5.43 3.20
C THR A 54 6.16 5.77 3.52
N LYS A 55 5.85 7.06 3.69
CA LYS A 55 4.44 7.51 3.91
C LYS A 55 3.52 7.18 2.74
N LYS A 56 3.99 7.37 1.51
CA LYS A 56 3.22 7.01 0.30
C LYS A 56 2.96 5.51 0.25
N CYS A 57 3.99 4.69 0.46
CA CYS A 57 3.86 3.23 0.52
C CYS A 57 2.89 2.80 1.62
N GLY A 58 3.01 3.32 2.84
CA GLY A 58 2.10 3.03 3.95
C GLY A 58 0.64 3.39 3.63
N SER A 59 0.39 4.51 2.94
CA SER A 59 -0.97 4.89 2.52
C SER A 59 -1.54 3.92 1.49
N ARG A 60 -0.72 3.45 0.54
CA ARG A 60 -1.13 2.45 -0.46
C ARG A 60 -1.40 1.08 0.18
N LEU A 61 -0.53 0.64 1.07
CA LEU A 61 -0.74 -0.61 1.82
C LEU A 61 -2.00 -0.57 2.69
N ALA A 62 -2.28 0.55 3.36
CA ALA A 62 -3.51 0.71 4.13
C ALA A 62 -4.76 0.55 3.25
N ARG A 63 -4.76 1.11 2.03
CA ARG A 63 -5.86 0.94 1.06
C ARG A 63 -5.94 -0.48 0.54
N MET A 64 -4.82 -1.13 0.24
CA MET A 64 -4.79 -2.54 -0.14
C MET A 64 -5.42 -3.43 0.94
N MET A 65 -4.98 -3.28 2.19
CA MET A 65 -5.50 -4.02 3.33
C MET A 65 -7.00 -3.76 3.57
N GLU A 66 -7.47 -2.52 3.41
CA GLU A 66 -8.89 -2.17 3.46
C GLU A 66 -9.72 -3.03 2.49
N HIS A 67 -9.27 -3.14 1.24
CA HIS A 67 -9.96 -3.95 0.25
C HIS A 67 -9.92 -5.44 0.56
N ILE A 68 -8.80 -5.94 1.12
CA ILE A 68 -8.70 -7.33 1.59
C ILE A 68 -9.67 -7.58 2.75
N LEU A 69 -9.78 -6.66 3.71
CA LEU A 69 -10.74 -6.75 4.80
C LEU A 69 -12.19 -6.76 4.29
N LYS A 70 -12.54 -5.95 3.27
CA LYS A 70 -13.86 -6.00 2.62
C LYS A 70 -14.15 -7.37 2.02
N LEU A 71 -13.17 -7.97 1.32
CA LEU A 71 -13.32 -9.29 0.74
C LEU A 71 -13.48 -10.38 1.81
N ALA A 72 -12.80 -10.24 2.96
CA ALA A 72 -12.84 -11.23 4.03
C ALA A 72 -14.09 -11.16 4.90
N TYR A 73 -14.56 -9.96 5.22
CA TYR A 73 -15.54 -9.72 6.27
C TYR A 73 -16.87 -9.15 5.78
N CYS A 74 -17.04 -8.91 4.48
CA CYS A 74 -18.35 -8.57 3.93
C CYS A 74 -19.33 -9.71 4.18
N ASP A 75 -20.43 -9.45 4.87
CA ASP A 75 -21.44 -10.43 5.26
C ASP A 75 -22.63 -10.50 4.29
N ASP A 76 -22.64 -9.67 3.25
CA ASP A 76 -23.58 -9.75 2.15
C ASP A 76 -22.91 -10.39 0.91
N TYR A 77 -23.33 -11.63 0.59
CA TYR A 77 -22.82 -12.32 -0.60
C TYR A 77 -23.16 -11.59 -1.91
N ASN A 78 -24.31 -10.91 -1.97
CA ASN A 78 -24.68 -10.14 -3.17
C ASN A 78 -23.74 -8.93 -3.35
N GLU A 79 -23.25 -8.35 -2.26
CA GLU A 79 -22.26 -7.30 -2.31
C GLU A 79 -20.90 -7.83 -2.84
N ILE A 80 -20.49 -9.04 -2.43
CA ILE A 80 -19.32 -9.72 -3.00
C ILE A 80 -19.50 -9.99 -4.49
N LEU A 81 -20.68 -10.44 -4.93
CA LEU A 81 -20.96 -10.65 -6.36
C LEU A 81 -20.84 -9.35 -7.17
N ARG A 82 -21.29 -8.23 -6.62
CA ARG A 82 -21.25 -6.91 -7.29
C ARG A 82 -19.85 -6.27 -7.26
N ASN A 83 -19.19 -6.27 -6.11
CA ASN A 83 -18.01 -5.45 -5.83
C ASN A 83 -16.72 -6.25 -5.59
N GLY A 84 -16.79 -7.57 -5.37
CA GLY A 84 -15.62 -8.38 -5.04
C GLY A 84 -14.52 -8.31 -6.10
N ARG A 85 -14.88 -8.27 -7.40
CA ARG A 85 -13.92 -8.07 -8.47
C ARG A 85 -13.27 -6.68 -8.43
N ILE A 86 -14.04 -5.65 -8.11
CA ILE A 86 -13.55 -4.26 -8.02
C ILE A 86 -12.56 -4.18 -6.86
N TRP A 87 -12.93 -4.63 -5.67
CA TRP A 87 -12.07 -4.61 -4.49
C TRP A 87 -10.77 -5.41 -4.69
N LYS A 88 -10.86 -6.59 -5.33
CA LYS A 88 -9.67 -7.35 -5.72
C LYS A 88 -8.75 -6.54 -6.61
N ASN A 89 -9.29 -5.96 -7.69
CA ASN A 89 -8.50 -5.21 -8.66
C ASN A 89 -7.87 -3.95 -8.03
N ASP A 90 -8.60 -3.27 -7.14
CA ASP A 90 -8.08 -2.13 -6.40
C ASP A 90 -6.96 -2.53 -5.45
N ALA A 91 -7.09 -3.66 -4.74
CA ALA A 91 -6.02 -4.20 -3.91
C ALA A 91 -4.75 -4.51 -4.73
N ILE A 92 -4.90 -5.15 -5.90
CA ILE A 92 -3.79 -5.42 -6.82
C ILE A 92 -3.14 -4.12 -7.29
N LYS A 93 -3.94 -3.13 -7.70
CA LYS A 93 -3.45 -1.82 -8.14
C LYS A 93 -2.63 -1.13 -7.05
N GLN A 94 -3.12 -1.10 -5.80
CA GLN A 94 -2.38 -0.51 -4.69
C GLN A 94 -1.04 -1.23 -4.45
N ARG A 95 -1.02 -2.56 -4.55
CA ARG A 95 0.21 -3.36 -4.45
C ARG A 95 1.23 -2.99 -5.52
N GLU A 96 0.80 -2.91 -6.78
CA GLU A 96 1.68 -2.54 -7.88
C GLU A 96 2.24 -1.11 -7.73
N GLU A 97 1.44 -0.19 -7.20
CA GLU A 97 1.92 1.16 -6.89
C GLU A 97 2.99 1.15 -5.79
N VAL A 98 2.88 0.30 -4.75
CA VAL A 98 3.95 0.12 -3.75
C VAL A 98 5.20 -0.47 -4.38
N ARG A 99 5.07 -1.53 -5.17
CA ARG A 99 6.22 -2.13 -5.87
C ARG A 99 6.93 -1.11 -6.75
N ASN A 100 6.19 -0.33 -7.52
CA ASN A 100 6.75 0.72 -8.37
C ASN A 100 7.48 1.80 -7.56
N LEU A 101 6.94 2.23 -6.41
CA LEU A 101 7.60 3.20 -5.55
C LEU A 101 8.95 2.70 -5.00
N VAL A 102 9.08 1.39 -4.80
CA VAL A 102 10.30 0.77 -4.26
C VAL A 102 11.30 0.42 -5.37
N GLN A 103 10.86 -0.19 -6.48
CA GLN A 103 11.72 -0.70 -7.55
C GLN A 103 12.59 0.35 -8.26
N TRP A 104 12.15 1.61 -8.34
CA TRP A 104 12.88 2.69 -9.00
C TRP A 104 13.95 3.35 -8.12
N LYS A 105 14.21 2.79 -6.94
CA LYS A 105 15.20 3.30 -6.00
C LYS A 105 16.52 2.54 -6.12
N ASN A 106 17.60 3.16 -5.67
CA ASN A 106 18.83 2.40 -5.50
C ASN A 106 18.66 1.41 -4.32
N LYS A 107 19.47 0.34 -4.30
CA LYS A 107 19.36 -0.74 -3.33
C LYS A 107 19.35 -0.27 -1.86
N HIS A 108 20.08 0.77 -1.54
CA HIS A 108 20.14 1.32 -0.18
C HIS A 108 18.83 2.03 0.20
N GLN A 109 18.28 2.84 -0.71
CA GLN A 109 16.97 3.49 -0.49
C GLN A 109 15.84 2.47 -0.39
N GLU A 110 15.84 1.45 -1.25
CA GLU A 110 14.89 0.34 -1.21
C GLU A 110 14.90 -0.34 0.15
N THR A 111 16.07 -0.73 0.65
CA THR A 111 16.22 -1.37 1.96
C THR A 111 15.70 -0.48 3.10
N ASN A 112 16.01 0.81 3.08
CA ASN A 112 15.55 1.74 4.12
C ASN A 112 14.03 1.95 4.07
N ILE A 113 13.44 2.07 2.89
CA ILE A 113 11.99 2.18 2.73
C ILE A 113 11.29 0.92 3.24
N ILE A 114 11.78 -0.26 2.87
CA ILE A 114 11.23 -1.56 3.30
C ILE A 114 11.28 -1.70 4.82
N ASN A 115 12.42 -1.40 5.44
CA ASN A 115 12.58 -1.45 6.89
C ASN A 115 11.62 -0.50 7.59
N ASN A 116 11.52 0.75 7.13
CA ASN A 116 10.61 1.74 7.70
C ASN A 116 9.14 1.33 7.53
N ILE A 117 8.77 0.68 6.42
CA ILE A 117 7.41 0.17 6.21
C ILE A 117 7.12 -0.97 7.19
N ASN A 118 8.06 -1.89 7.39
CA ASN A 118 7.91 -2.97 8.36
C ASN A 118 7.67 -2.43 9.76
N ASP A 119 8.42 -1.40 10.18
CA ASP A 119 8.26 -0.76 11.49
C ASP A 119 6.87 -0.09 11.63
N LEU A 120 6.32 0.42 10.53
CA LEU A 120 5.01 1.10 10.49
C LEU A 120 3.84 0.18 10.10
N LEU A 121 4.08 -1.13 9.95
CA LEU A 121 3.05 -2.05 9.41
C LEU A 121 1.83 -2.13 10.32
N SER A 122 2.02 -2.15 11.65
CA SER A 122 0.92 -2.16 12.63
C SER A 122 0.07 -0.89 12.53
N GLU A 123 0.69 0.29 12.49
CA GLU A 123 -0.03 1.56 12.31
C GLU A 123 -0.76 1.62 10.97
N THR A 124 -0.14 1.08 9.92
CA THR A 124 -0.72 0.98 8.58
C THR A 124 -1.96 0.08 8.59
N TYR A 125 -1.92 -1.02 9.32
CA TYR A 125 -3.06 -1.92 9.50
C TYR A 125 -4.20 -1.29 10.29
N GLU A 126 -3.91 -0.61 11.39
CA GLU A 126 -4.92 0.15 12.15
C GLU A 126 -5.62 1.20 11.27
N ARG A 127 -4.88 1.84 10.36
CA ARG A 127 -5.43 2.77 9.38
C ARG A 127 -6.34 2.05 8.39
N ALA A 128 -5.98 0.85 7.96
CA ALA A 128 -6.81 0.03 7.08
C ALA A 128 -8.13 -0.36 7.76
N ILE A 129 -8.11 -0.74 9.03
CA ILE A 129 -9.32 -1.01 9.82
C ILE A 129 -10.20 0.23 9.91
N ARG A 130 -9.62 1.43 10.16
CA ARG A 130 -10.39 2.68 10.16
C ARG A 130 -11.06 2.95 8.81
N TYR A 131 -10.35 2.74 7.70
CA TYR A 131 -10.92 2.90 6.35
C TYR A 131 -12.03 1.90 6.07
N TYR A 132 -11.84 0.63 6.46
CA TYR A 132 -12.85 -0.40 6.38
C TYR A 132 -14.11 -0.01 7.15
N ASN A 133 -13.98 0.38 8.41
CA ASN A 133 -15.10 0.78 9.27
C ASN A 133 -15.86 1.98 8.70
N ILE A 134 -15.16 2.99 8.16
CA ILE A 134 -15.81 4.13 7.50
C ILE A 134 -16.60 3.66 6.27
N ALA A 135 -16.01 2.82 5.42
CA ALA A 135 -16.63 2.36 4.18
C ALA A 135 -17.84 1.43 4.43
N MET A 136 -17.84 0.68 5.54
CA MET A 136 -18.92 -0.27 5.88
C MET A 136 -19.97 0.33 6.82
N LYS A 137 -19.74 1.53 7.37
CA LYS A 137 -20.62 2.17 8.35
C LYS A 137 -22.05 2.40 7.87
N ASP A 138 -22.20 2.67 6.59
CA ASP A 138 -23.51 2.99 6.00
C ASP A 138 -24.35 1.72 5.69
N ASN A 139 -23.75 0.53 5.77
CA ASN A 139 -24.38 -0.71 5.32
C ASN A 139 -24.85 -1.64 6.44
N HIS A 140 -24.24 -1.63 7.66
CA HIS A 140 -24.57 -2.61 8.72
C HIS A 140 -24.22 -2.15 10.13
N SER A 141 -24.76 -2.84 11.16
CA SER A 141 -24.48 -2.56 12.57
C SER A 141 -23.00 -2.86 12.93
N LEU A 142 -22.24 -1.86 13.22
CA LEU A 142 -20.79 -1.86 13.50
C LEU A 142 -20.34 -2.87 14.57
N ALA A 143 -21.20 -3.17 15.55
CA ALA A 143 -20.84 -4.01 16.71
C ALA A 143 -20.44 -5.46 16.36
N LEU A 144 -20.91 -6.01 15.23
CA LEU A 144 -20.60 -7.39 14.82
C LEU A 144 -19.24 -7.52 14.09
N TYR A 145 -18.67 -6.42 13.61
CA TYR A 145 -17.45 -6.44 12.79
C TYR A 145 -16.16 -6.31 13.61
N GLU A 146 -16.18 -5.50 14.67
CA GLU A 146 -15.01 -5.26 15.51
C GLU A 146 -14.49 -6.55 16.19
N GLU A 147 -15.39 -7.49 16.52
CA GLU A 147 -15.01 -8.76 17.16
C GLU A 147 -14.37 -9.78 16.18
N ARG A 148 -14.57 -9.64 14.88
CA ARG A 148 -14.06 -10.60 13.87
C ARG A 148 -12.71 -10.21 13.32
N ILE A 149 -12.45 -8.91 13.17
CA ILE A 149 -11.19 -8.40 12.60
C ILE A 149 -10.08 -8.54 13.64
N PRO A 150 -8.95 -9.18 13.29
CA PRO A 150 -7.80 -9.24 14.21
C PRO A 150 -7.34 -7.83 14.59
N LEU A 151 -7.07 -7.61 15.86
CA LEU A 151 -6.54 -6.32 16.35
C LEU A 151 -5.08 -6.09 15.94
N ILE A 152 -4.38 -7.16 15.55
CA ILE A 152 -2.96 -7.13 15.18
C ILE A 152 -2.85 -7.55 13.73
N CYS A 153 -2.02 -6.86 12.96
CA CYS A 153 -1.70 -7.23 11.60
C CYS A 153 -1.07 -8.63 11.55
N ILE A 154 -1.72 -9.56 10.85
CA ILE A 154 -1.25 -10.94 10.72
C ILE A 154 -0.34 -11.13 9.51
N TRP A 155 -0.36 -10.20 8.55
CA TRP A 155 0.46 -10.24 7.35
C TRP A 155 1.84 -9.64 7.60
N LYS A 156 2.85 -10.24 7.01
CA LYS A 156 4.15 -9.61 6.81
C LYS A 156 4.11 -8.77 5.53
N LEU A 157 5.04 -7.82 5.39
CA LEU A 157 5.14 -7.04 4.16
C LEU A 157 5.35 -7.91 2.92
N GLU A 158 6.18 -8.95 3.04
CA GLU A 158 6.42 -9.94 1.98
C GLU A 158 5.13 -10.63 1.54
N ASP A 159 4.28 -11.05 2.50
CA ASP A 159 2.99 -11.65 2.18
C ASP A 159 2.12 -10.68 1.36
N LEU A 160 2.02 -9.43 1.79
CA LEU A 160 1.23 -8.40 1.12
C LEU A 160 1.72 -8.11 -0.29
N LEU A 161 3.03 -8.19 -0.52
CA LEU A 161 3.62 -7.92 -1.82
C LEU A 161 3.56 -9.12 -2.78
N ASP A 162 3.66 -10.36 -2.27
CA ASP A 162 3.93 -11.51 -3.12
C ASP A 162 2.77 -12.50 -3.24
N LYS A 163 1.93 -12.64 -2.19
CA LYS A 163 0.82 -13.61 -2.21
C LYS A 163 -0.35 -13.15 -3.07
N GLU A 164 -1.11 -14.10 -3.60
CA GLU A 164 -2.38 -13.81 -4.24
C GLU A 164 -3.38 -13.20 -3.24
N ILE A 165 -4.30 -12.38 -3.73
CA ILE A 165 -5.29 -11.70 -2.87
C ILE A 165 -6.17 -12.71 -2.13
N ILE A 166 -6.50 -13.84 -2.77
CA ILE A 166 -7.29 -14.88 -2.11
C ILE A 166 -6.54 -15.50 -0.95
N ASP A 167 -5.25 -15.77 -1.09
CA ASP A 167 -4.41 -16.34 -0.02
C ASP A 167 -4.35 -15.38 1.18
N LEU A 168 -4.23 -14.08 0.92
CA LEU A 168 -4.24 -13.05 1.97
C LEU A 168 -5.58 -13.00 2.71
N VAL A 169 -6.69 -13.19 1.99
CA VAL A 169 -8.04 -13.30 2.59
C VAL A 169 -8.13 -14.56 3.45
N GLU A 170 -7.66 -15.71 2.95
CA GLU A 170 -7.73 -17.00 3.65
C GLU A 170 -6.85 -17.05 4.91
N MET A 171 -5.80 -16.22 5.00
CA MET A 171 -5.01 -16.06 6.22
C MET A 171 -5.79 -15.42 7.38
N LEU A 172 -6.85 -14.66 7.09
CA LEU A 172 -7.63 -13.94 8.12
C LEU A 172 -8.54 -14.91 8.90
N PRO A 173 -8.54 -14.86 10.23
CA PRO A 173 -9.44 -15.66 11.05
C PRO A 173 -10.89 -15.17 10.92
N ASN A 174 -11.85 -16.06 11.17
CA ASN A 174 -13.28 -15.73 11.24
C ASN A 174 -13.87 -15.00 10.02
N GLN A 175 -13.24 -15.16 8.84
CA GLN A 175 -13.76 -14.63 7.60
C GLN A 175 -15.12 -15.24 7.24
N THR A 176 -15.91 -14.55 6.43
CA THR A 176 -17.25 -15.02 6.02
C THR A 176 -17.21 -16.21 5.08
N GLY A 177 -16.10 -16.46 4.42
CA GLY A 177 -15.94 -17.48 3.36
C GLY A 177 -16.63 -17.13 2.03
N TYR A 178 -17.27 -15.97 1.93
CA TYR A 178 -18.00 -15.58 0.72
C TYR A 178 -17.08 -15.27 -0.46
N TYR A 179 -15.95 -14.63 -0.23
CA TYR A 179 -15.01 -14.34 -1.31
C TYR A 179 -14.32 -15.59 -1.87
N PRO A 180 -13.80 -16.52 -1.08
CA PRO A 180 -13.32 -17.80 -1.58
C PRO A 180 -14.39 -18.57 -2.39
N LYS A 181 -15.64 -18.60 -1.91
CA LYS A 181 -16.77 -19.18 -2.65
C LYS A 181 -16.98 -18.49 -4.00
N TYR A 182 -17.02 -17.17 -4.02
CA TYR A 182 -17.13 -16.37 -5.25
C TYR A 182 -16.02 -16.70 -6.25
N VAL A 183 -14.77 -16.76 -5.81
CA VAL A 183 -13.62 -17.09 -6.68
C VAL A 183 -13.78 -18.47 -7.27
N LYS A 184 -14.16 -19.47 -6.47
CA LYS A 184 -14.42 -20.84 -6.94
C LYS A 184 -15.51 -20.87 -8.01
N GLU A 185 -16.64 -20.22 -7.77
CA GLU A 185 -17.74 -20.14 -8.74
C GLU A 185 -17.31 -19.51 -10.08
N GLN A 186 -16.46 -18.47 -10.04
CA GLN A 186 -15.92 -17.85 -11.26
C GLN A 186 -14.99 -18.80 -12.03
N LEU A 187 -14.16 -19.57 -11.33
CA LEU A 187 -13.27 -20.56 -11.96
C LEU A 187 -14.07 -21.69 -12.61
N ASP A 188 -15.06 -22.24 -11.89
CA ASP A 188 -15.94 -23.28 -12.40
C ASP A 188 -16.71 -22.82 -13.64
N ALA A 189 -17.21 -21.57 -13.63
CA ALA A 189 -17.90 -20.98 -14.77
C ALA A 189 -16.97 -20.80 -16.00
N ARG A 190 -15.72 -20.39 -15.77
CA ARG A 190 -14.71 -20.26 -16.82
C ARG A 190 -14.34 -21.61 -17.42
N GLU A 191 -14.15 -22.63 -16.60
CA GLU A 191 -13.83 -24.00 -17.04
C GLU A 191 -14.96 -24.57 -17.90
N LYS A 192 -16.22 -24.40 -17.46
CA LYS A 192 -17.39 -24.81 -18.24
C LYS A 192 -17.42 -24.14 -19.61
N LYS A 193 -17.15 -22.84 -19.70
CA LYS A 193 -17.10 -22.11 -20.98
C LYS A 193 -15.98 -22.64 -21.87
N LEU A 194 -14.79 -22.88 -21.32
CA LEU A 194 -13.64 -23.41 -22.07
C LEU A 194 -13.93 -24.80 -22.63
N ASN A 195 -14.55 -25.66 -21.84
CA ASN A 195 -14.91 -27.02 -22.26
C ASN A 195 -16.00 -26.98 -23.34
N ALA A 196 -16.98 -26.09 -23.22
CA ALA A 196 -18.00 -25.89 -24.25
C ALA A 196 -17.39 -25.38 -25.58
N ALA A 197 -16.43 -24.45 -25.53
CA ALA A 197 -15.74 -23.94 -26.71
C ALA A 197 -14.89 -25.04 -27.40
N LYS A 198 -14.22 -25.88 -26.62
CA LYS A 198 -13.47 -27.05 -27.16
C LYS A 198 -14.38 -28.02 -27.88
N VAL A 199 -15.60 -28.29 -27.37
CA VAL A 199 -16.59 -29.15 -28.01
C VAL A 199 -17.11 -28.56 -29.30
N LEU A 200 -17.24 -27.23 -29.40
CA LEU A 200 -17.70 -26.53 -30.59
C LEU A 200 -16.60 -26.26 -31.62
N GLY A 201 -15.34 -26.64 -31.35
CA GLY A 201 -14.22 -26.46 -32.27
C GLY A 201 -13.79 -25.00 -32.49
N THR A 202 -14.23 -24.07 -31.62
CA THR A 202 -13.80 -22.67 -31.67
C THR A 202 -12.44 -22.51 -31.00
N SER A 203 -11.56 -21.68 -31.58
CA SER A 203 -10.24 -21.40 -31.03
C SER A 203 -10.33 -20.70 -29.68
N SER A 204 -9.37 -20.97 -28.78
CA SER A 204 -9.29 -20.35 -27.46
C SER A 204 -9.04 -18.84 -27.47
N ASP A 205 -8.76 -18.25 -28.64
CA ASP A 205 -8.43 -16.84 -28.80
C ASP A 205 -9.67 -15.95 -28.99
N ASP A 206 -10.87 -16.52 -29.09
CA ASP A 206 -12.14 -15.81 -29.28
C ASP A 206 -12.99 -15.67 -27.99
N ILE A 207 -12.41 -15.97 -26.82
CA ILE A 207 -13.07 -15.95 -25.50
C ILE A 207 -12.30 -15.04 -24.53
#